data_5ad36b37b087675b3a33af772e957ce3
#
_entry.id   5ad36b37b087675b3a33af772e957ce3
#
_cell.length_a   1.000
_cell.length_b   1.000
_cell.length_c   1.000
_cell.angle_alpha   90.00
_cell.angle_beta   90.00
_cell.angle_gamma   90.00
#
_symmetry.space_group_name_H-M   'P 1'
#
loop_
_entity.id
_entity.type
_entity.pdbx_description
1 polymer ?
#
loop_
_entity_poly.entity_id
_entity_poly.type
_entity_poly.pdbx_seq_one_letter_code
_entity_poly.pdbx_strand_id
1 'polypeptide(L)'
;FSILHFIKFRRNFMYLSIGNDMAVRDRSIIGIFDLDNTSTSKRTREFLEKSEREGLVVPCDDLPKSFVLTSEYGFNRVHLTAFSSATLEKRLK
;
A
#
# COMPACT_ATOMS: atom_id res chain seq x y z
N PHE A 1 -8.35 9.63 -2.15
CA PHE A 1 -8.22 8.50 -3.06
C PHE A 1 -9.57 7.90 -3.38
N SER A 2 -9.84 7.71 -4.66
CA SER A 2 -11.08 7.09 -5.09
C SER A 2 -11.22 5.65 -4.58
N ILE A 3 -10.10 4.99 -4.35
CA ILE A 3 -10.12 3.63 -3.86
C ILE A 3 -10.73 3.53 -2.47
N LEU A 4 -10.49 4.53 -1.63
CA LEU A 4 -11.09 4.55 -0.30
C LEU A 4 -12.59 4.76 -0.37
N HIS A 5 -13.02 5.57 -1.32
CA HIS A 5 -14.43 5.78 -1.54
C HIS A 5 -15.13 4.46 -1.90
N PHE A 6 -14.50 3.68 -2.75
CA PHE A 6 -15.03 2.40 -3.15
C PHE A 6 -15.17 1.43 -1.96
N ILE A 7 -14.18 1.42 -1.09
CA ILE A 7 -14.18 0.54 0.09
C ILE A 7 -15.34 0.81 1.03
N LYS A 8 -15.79 2.03 1.10
CA LYS A 8 -16.89 2.42 2.00
C LYS A 8 -18.16 1.62 1.79
N PHE A 9 -18.37 1.10 0.61
CA PHE A 9 -19.59 0.37 0.32
C PHE A 9 -19.49 -1.12 0.59
N ARG A 10 -18.34 -1.56 1.08
CA ARG A 10 -18.15 -2.95 1.44
C ARG A 10 -18.75 -3.24 2.80
N ARG A 11 -19.52 -4.30 2.87
CA ARG A 11 -20.14 -4.68 4.13
C ARG A 11 -19.28 -5.61 4.96
N ASN A 12 -18.52 -6.46 4.31
CA ASN A 12 -17.70 -7.43 4.98
C ASN A 12 -16.25 -7.00 4.95
N PHE A 13 -15.46 -7.57 5.85
CA PHE A 13 -14.03 -7.39 5.80
C PHE A 13 -13.49 -7.99 4.53
N MET A 14 -12.69 -7.21 3.86
CA MET A 14 -11.97 -7.67 2.71
C MET A 14 -10.49 -7.53 3.00
N TYR A 15 -9.75 -8.51 2.55
CA TYR A 15 -8.31 -8.47 2.65
C TYR A 15 -7.74 -8.33 1.25
N LEU A 16 -6.78 -7.42 1.12
CA LEU A 16 -6.07 -7.25 -0.14
C LEU A 16 -4.77 -8.02 -0.03
N SER A 17 -4.61 -9.04 -0.89
CA SER A 17 -3.36 -9.76 -0.97
C SER A 17 -2.32 -8.91 -1.69
N ILE A 18 -1.17 -8.70 -1.07
CA ILE A 18 -0.11 -7.88 -1.63
C ILE A 18 1.14 -8.73 -1.94
N GLY A 19 1.00 -10.05 -1.93
CA GLY A 19 2.09 -10.95 -2.22
C GLY A 19 2.75 -11.46 -0.95
N ASN A 20 3.63 -12.46 -1.11
CA ASN A 20 4.41 -13.01 0.01
C ASN A 20 3.56 -13.50 1.17
N ASP A 21 2.37 -14.03 0.86
CA ASP A 21 1.41 -14.49 1.87
C ASP A 21 0.99 -13.38 2.83
N MET A 22 1.17 -12.14 2.40
CA MET A 22 0.79 -10.98 3.20
C MET A 22 -0.51 -10.41 2.67
N ALA A 23 -1.41 -10.07 3.59
CA ALA A 23 -2.66 -9.41 3.24
C ALA A 23 -2.92 -8.27 4.21
N VAL A 24 -3.53 -7.21 3.71
CA VAL A 24 -3.90 -6.07 4.54
C VAL A 24 -5.41 -5.89 4.46
N ARG A 25 -6.00 -5.39 5.53
CA ARG A 25 -7.45 -5.14 5.52
C ARG A 25 -7.72 -3.91 4.66
N ASP A 26 -8.74 -4.02 3.81
CA ASP A 26 -9.07 -2.92 2.91
C ASP A 26 -9.42 -1.65 3.66
N ARG A 27 -10.04 -1.77 4.82
CA ARG A 27 -10.44 -0.62 5.64
C ARG A 27 -9.25 0.13 6.22
N SER A 28 -8.09 -0.51 6.24
CA SER A 28 -6.89 0.11 6.78
C SER A 28 -6.10 0.87 5.72
N ILE A 29 -6.45 0.70 4.46
CA ILE A 29 -5.69 1.29 3.36
C ILE A 29 -5.98 2.78 3.23
N ILE A 30 -4.91 3.57 3.32
CA ILE A 30 -4.99 5.00 3.08
C ILE A 30 -4.77 5.30 1.59
N GLY A 31 -3.88 4.56 0.97
CA GLY A 31 -3.59 4.77 -0.44
C GLY A 31 -2.68 3.71 -1.00
N ILE A 32 -2.64 3.64 -2.32
CA ILE A 32 -1.76 2.76 -3.07
C ILE A 32 -0.96 3.65 -4.00
N PHE A 33 0.36 3.49 -3.98
CA PHE A 33 1.28 4.37 -4.71
C PHE A 33 2.18 3.55 -5.60
N ASP A 34 2.45 4.09 -6.77
CA ASP A 34 3.25 3.45 -7.79
C ASP A 34 4.72 3.83 -7.64
N LEU A 35 5.61 2.84 -7.55
CA LEU A 35 7.05 3.06 -7.49
C LEU A 35 7.71 2.91 -8.85
N ASP A 36 7.00 2.31 -9.79
CA ASP A 36 7.53 2.04 -11.12
C ASP A 36 7.58 3.29 -11.99
N ASN A 37 6.95 4.33 -11.53
CA ASN A 37 6.85 5.56 -12.28
C ASN A 37 8.17 6.32 -12.18
N THR A 38 8.76 6.65 -13.32
CA THR A 38 10.02 7.39 -13.36
C THR A 38 9.88 8.79 -12.78
N SER A 39 8.66 9.26 -12.62
CA SER A 39 8.40 10.58 -12.06
C SER A 39 8.11 10.53 -10.57
N THR A 40 8.55 9.49 -9.88
CA THR A 40 8.41 9.42 -8.43
C THR A 40 8.97 10.69 -7.81
N SER A 41 8.13 11.40 -7.08
CA SER A 41 8.49 12.71 -6.57
C SER A 41 9.52 12.64 -5.45
N LYS A 42 10.20 13.75 -5.26
CA LYS A 42 11.13 13.88 -4.15
C LYS A 42 10.42 13.66 -2.82
N ARG A 43 9.19 14.14 -2.70
CA ARG A 43 8.41 13.97 -1.48
C ARG A 43 8.15 12.50 -1.18
N THR A 44 7.82 11.73 -2.20
CA THR A 44 7.58 10.31 -2.04
C THR A 44 8.83 9.61 -1.56
N ARG A 45 9.98 9.94 -2.16
CA ARG A 45 11.24 9.33 -1.75
C ARG A 45 11.60 9.69 -0.32
N GLU A 46 11.42 10.94 0.06
CA GLU A 46 11.70 11.38 1.42
C GLU A 46 10.79 10.69 2.42
N PHE A 47 9.53 10.53 2.06
CA PHE A 47 8.58 9.84 2.89
C PHE A 47 8.99 8.38 3.12
N LEU A 48 9.41 7.70 2.05
CA LEU A 48 9.82 6.31 2.16
C LEU A 48 11.09 6.17 2.99
N GLU A 49 12.05 7.08 2.80
CA GLU A 49 13.27 7.04 3.59
C GLU A 49 13.00 7.27 5.07
N LYS A 50 12.13 8.21 5.37
CA LYS A 50 11.74 8.47 6.75
C LYS A 50 11.04 7.28 7.36
N SER A 51 10.11 6.68 6.62
CA SER A 51 9.38 5.51 7.09
C SER A 51 10.30 4.34 7.36
N GLU A 52 11.32 4.18 6.52
CA GLU A 52 12.30 3.12 6.70
C GLU A 52 13.12 3.34 7.97
N ARG A 53 13.55 4.58 8.19
CA ARG A 53 14.29 4.90 9.41
C ARG A 53 13.46 4.66 10.66
N GLU A 54 12.16 4.82 10.58
CA GLU A 54 11.27 4.64 11.71
C GLU A 54 10.77 3.20 11.87
N GLY A 55 11.22 2.31 10.98
CA GLY A 55 10.85 0.92 11.08
C GLY A 55 9.43 0.62 10.66
N LEU A 56 8.83 1.48 9.85
CA LEU A 56 7.44 1.33 9.43
C LEU A 56 7.27 0.61 8.10
N VAL A 57 8.36 0.30 7.44
CA VAL A 57 8.31 -0.34 6.12
C VAL A 57 8.32 -1.85 6.27
N VAL A 58 7.34 -2.49 5.63
CA VAL A 58 7.28 -3.94 5.55
C VAL A 58 7.80 -4.32 4.16
N PRO A 59 8.96 -4.96 4.06
CA PRO A 59 9.55 -5.25 2.75
C PRO A 59 8.85 -6.41 2.06
N CYS A 60 9.12 -6.56 0.77
CA CYS A 60 8.69 -7.72 0.01
C CYS A 60 9.92 -8.45 -0.52
N ASP A 61 9.74 -9.71 -0.94
CA ASP A 61 10.86 -10.53 -1.39
C ASP A 61 11.38 -10.13 -2.76
N ASP A 62 10.49 -9.64 -3.61
CA ASP A 62 10.85 -9.25 -4.97
C ASP A 62 11.06 -7.75 -5.06
N LEU A 63 11.54 -7.30 -6.21
CA LEU A 63 11.68 -5.88 -6.46
C LEU A 63 10.31 -5.21 -6.38
N PRO A 64 10.13 -4.23 -5.50
CA PRO A 64 8.81 -3.62 -5.33
C PRO A 64 8.43 -2.74 -6.51
N LYS A 65 7.16 -2.82 -6.89
CA LYS A 65 6.60 -1.98 -7.94
C LYS A 65 5.66 -0.92 -7.40
N SER A 66 5.12 -1.16 -6.22
CA SER A 66 4.23 -0.22 -5.59
C SER A 66 4.29 -0.39 -4.08
N PHE A 67 3.64 0.53 -3.37
CA PHE A 67 3.50 0.35 -1.92
C PHE A 67 2.09 0.73 -1.50
N VAL A 68 1.65 0.11 -0.41
CA VAL A 68 0.33 0.35 0.17
C VAL A 68 0.55 1.02 1.51
N LEU A 69 -0.02 2.20 1.68
CA LEU A 69 0.04 2.90 2.95
C LEU A 69 -1.19 2.54 3.75
N THR A 70 -0.98 2.02 4.95
CA THR A 70 -2.07 1.62 5.82
C THR A 70 -1.99 2.35 7.15
N SER A 71 -3.13 2.41 7.82
CA SER A 71 -3.21 2.97 9.17
C SER A 71 -4.13 2.08 10.00
N GLU A 72 -3.61 1.56 11.10
CA GLU A 72 -4.38 0.75 12.04
C GLU A 72 -3.96 1.10 13.45
N TYR A 73 -4.94 1.29 14.31
CA TYR A 73 -4.70 1.53 15.73
C TYR A 73 -3.71 2.67 15.99
N GLY A 74 -3.76 3.70 15.15
CA GLY A 74 -2.89 4.85 15.29
C GLY A 74 -1.50 4.68 14.71
N PHE A 75 -1.21 3.53 14.12
CA PHE A 75 0.10 3.27 13.51
C PHE A 75 -0.01 3.22 11.99
N ASN A 76 0.91 3.89 11.33
CA ASN A 76 1.00 3.83 9.89
C ASN A 76 2.06 2.82 9.49
N ARG A 77 1.83 2.12 8.38
CA ARG A 77 2.80 1.18 7.83
C ARG A 77 2.84 1.32 6.33
N VAL A 78 4.00 1.07 5.79
CA VAL A 78 4.24 1.09 4.34
C VAL A 78 4.54 -0.34 3.92
N HIS A 79 3.64 -0.94 3.17
CA HIS A 79 3.82 -2.31 2.68
C HIS A 79 4.32 -2.27 1.25
N LEU A 80 5.55 -2.70 1.04
CA LEU A 80 6.09 -2.80 -0.30
C LEU A 80 5.52 -4.04 -0.97
N THR A 81 5.26 -3.95 -2.26
CA THR A 81 4.68 -5.08 -2.99
C THR A 81 5.22 -5.13 -4.41
N ALA A 82 5.41 -6.36 -4.91
CA ALA A 82 5.83 -6.57 -6.29
C ALA A 82 4.67 -6.45 -7.28
N PHE A 83 3.44 -6.36 -6.80
CA PHE A 83 2.29 -6.13 -7.67
C PHE A 83 2.24 -4.67 -8.06
N SER A 84 1.77 -4.40 -9.28
CA SER A 84 1.58 -3.03 -9.72
C SER A 84 0.37 -2.42 -9.02
N SER A 85 0.32 -1.09 -8.98
CA SER A 85 -0.82 -0.40 -8.39
C SER A 85 -2.11 -0.75 -9.12
N ALA A 86 -2.05 -0.91 -10.43
CA ALA A 86 -3.23 -1.29 -11.21
C ALA A 86 -3.77 -2.67 -10.80
N THR A 87 -2.88 -3.61 -10.55
CA THR A 87 -3.27 -4.94 -10.10
C THR A 87 -3.96 -4.89 -8.74
N LEU A 88 -3.39 -4.10 -7.83
CA LEU A 88 -3.96 -3.97 -6.50
C LEU A 88 -5.34 -3.32 -6.53
N GLU A 89 -5.49 -2.28 -7.34
CA GLU A 89 -6.78 -1.63 -7.47
C GLU A 89 -7.85 -2.56 -8.04
N LYS A 90 -7.45 -3.39 -8.99
CA LYS A 90 -8.36 -4.39 -9.54
C LYS A 90 -8.84 -5.37 -8.49
N ARG A 91 -7.96 -5.78 -7.61
CA ARG A 91 -8.30 -6.74 -6.57
C ARG A 91 -9.26 -6.18 -5.53
N LEU A 92 -9.26 -4.88 -5.35
CA LEU A 92 -10.16 -4.22 -4.42
C LEU A 92 -11.58 -4.08 -4.97
N LYS A 93 -11.75 -4.18 -6.26
CA LYS A 93 -13.08 -4.14 -6.88
C LYS A 93 -13.73 -5.54 -6.83
#